data_b0dd2a22ad9d9431035535b7a33b5f2a
#
_entry.id   b0dd2a22ad9d9431035535b7a33b5f2a
#
_cell.length_a   1.000
_cell.length_b   1.000
_cell.length_c   1.000
_cell.angle_alpha   90.00
_cell.angle_beta   90.00
_cell.angle_gamma   90.00
#
_symmetry.space_group_name_H-M   'P 1'
#
loop_
_entity.id
_entity.type
_entity.pdbx_description
1 polymer ?
#
loop_
_entity_poly.entity_id
_entity_poly.type
_entity_poly.pdbx_seq_one_letter_code
_entity_poly.pdbx_strand_id
1 'polypeptide(L)'
;DRWRELYRAALADQQEQNRIVLDTSVSPNARRAAESRRREAESQLRLLRNEDSDHGHSDFYTYRYFASEGFLPGYSFPRLPLAAYIPGVRTAGTGMDGGDYLQRPRFLAISEFGPGALIYHEGARYEVRRVQVPMASGGVGTVDLQDARRCEECGYHHVRQPGIDVCENCGVPLGVPRYNLMRMQTVFTRRRERISSDEEERRRAGFELETSFRFSQSGTRLSRIDAEIVGDDHPIASLTYGDTAVVRVTNLGRRRRKNPNDLGYWLDTVKGNWLSEKDATDTTPQDDDLEDAADAPTKQKVIPFVEDTRNIAVLRLVNAVDEVVATTLRYALERGIEAEFQLEDSELSSEAMPDMQERARMLFTESAEGGAGVLRRLHSEPDALSRAARRALQIAHFDVDGIDLGHADGASERCEKACYDCLLSYGNQSDHQRIDRHAVRGLLLELAAGGTRLVATDGDLGDSADALRGRCRSEADRMFIALLMEHGFVLPDGVHETIGPVSADFVFHSENGPTVVFVDDEPPGTGRDDAAEDDLMDLGWSVVRLGVGDDWLRVLRSHSYVFGEGRK
;
A
#
# COMPACT_ATOMS: atom_id res chain seq x y z
N ASP A 1 5.79 -1.81 -17.17
CA ASP A 1 7.00 -1.00 -17.40
C ASP A 1 8.08 -1.23 -16.35
N ARG A 2 7.76 -1.47 -15.06
CA ARG A 2 8.72 -1.72 -13.97
C ARG A 2 9.66 -2.90 -14.20
N TRP A 3 9.17 -4.02 -14.71
CA TRP A 3 10.05 -5.14 -15.05
C TRP A 3 11.08 -4.73 -16.12
N ARG A 4 10.63 -3.95 -17.12
CA ARG A 4 11.53 -3.42 -18.15
C ARG A 4 12.55 -2.45 -17.56
N GLU A 5 12.16 -1.65 -16.59
CA GLU A 5 13.04 -0.72 -15.87
C GLU A 5 14.08 -1.49 -15.06
N LEU A 6 13.66 -2.51 -14.28
CA LEU A 6 14.57 -3.39 -13.56
C LEU A 6 15.55 -4.09 -14.49
N TYR A 7 15.05 -4.65 -15.60
CA TYR A 7 15.88 -5.32 -16.59
C TYR A 7 16.87 -4.37 -17.26
N ARG A 8 16.44 -3.17 -17.65
CA ARG A 8 17.29 -2.16 -18.26
C ARG A 8 18.33 -1.65 -17.28
N ALA A 9 17.98 -1.45 -16.02
CA ALA A 9 18.92 -1.03 -14.99
C ALA A 9 19.99 -2.09 -14.76
N ALA A 10 19.62 -3.36 -14.63
CA ALA A 10 20.57 -4.45 -14.48
C ALA A 10 21.48 -4.63 -15.72
N LEU A 11 20.90 -4.47 -16.92
CA LEU A 11 21.65 -4.56 -18.17
C LEU A 11 22.65 -3.38 -18.32
N ALA A 12 22.23 -2.18 -17.96
CA ALA A 12 23.08 -0.99 -18.00
C ALA A 12 24.26 -1.11 -17.00
N ASP A 13 23.97 -1.59 -15.78
CA ASP A 13 25.03 -1.82 -14.79
C ASP A 13 26.01 -2.90 -15.27
N GLN A 14 25.52 -4.03 -15.81
CA GLN A 14 26.37 -5.06 -16.39
C GLN A 14 27.29 -4.50 -17.50
N GLN A 15 26.74 -3.70 -18.40
CA GLN A 15 27.50 -3.12 -19.52
C GLN A 15 28.57 -2.14 -19.02
N GLU A 16 28.24 -1.27 -18.08
CA GLU A 16 29.17 -0.31 -17.49
C GLU A 16 30.28 -1.01 -16.72
N GLN A 17 29.93 -1.99 -15.86
CA GLN A 17 30.95 -2.74 -15.12
C GLN A 17 31.84 -3.57 -16.06
N ASN A 18 31.30 -4.09 -17.15
CA ASN A 18 32.09 -4.78 -18.16
C ASN A 18 33.08 -3.83 -18.88
N ARG A 19 32.68 -2.58 -19.14
CA ARG A 19 33.57 -1.54 -19.69
C ARG A 19 34.75 -1.28 -18.76
N ILE A 20 34.48 -1.12 -17.45
CA ILE A 20 35.52 -0.88 -16.43
C ILE A 20 36.47 -2.10 -16.28
N VAL A 21 35.96 -3.32 -16.36
CA VAL A 21 36.76 -4.56 -16.30
C VAL A 21 37.71 -4.66 -17.47
N LEU A 22 37.29 -4.21 -18.66
CA LEU A 22 38.11 -4.25 -19.89
C LEU A 22 39.09 -3.10 -19.99
N ASP A 23 38.90 -2.02 -19.21
CA ASP A 23 39.78 -0.86 -19.22
C ASP A 23 41.09 -1.16 -18.49
N THR A 24 42.19 -1.07 -19.19
CA THR A 24 43.53 -1.33 -18.65
C THR A 24 44.11 -0.14 -17.86
N SER A 25 43.51 1.05 -17.96
CA SER A 25 43.93 2.25 -17.22
C SER A 25 43.42 2.25 -15.78
N VAL A 26 42.38 1.48 -15.48
CA VAL A 26 41.76 1.40 -14.16
C VAL A 26 42.61 0.58 -13.17
N SER A 27 42.65 1.01 -11.90
CA SER A 27 43.37 0.33 -10.84
C SER A 27 42.96 -1.14 -10.64
N PRO A 28 43.84 -2.05 -10.21
CA PRO A 28 43.51 -3.45 -9.97
C PRO A 28 42.39 -3.66 -8.94
N ASN A 29 42.26 -2.76 -7.96
CA ASN A 29 41.23 -2.82 -6.94
C ASN A 29 39.85 -2.40 -7.51
N ALA A 30 39.81 -1.33 -8.30
CA ALA A 30 38.61 -0.88 -8.97
C ALA A 30 38.13 -1.93 -9.98
N ARG A 31 39.02 -2.58 -10.72
CA ARG A 31 38.69 -3.67 -11.64
C ARG A 31 38.10 -4.88 -10.93
N ARG A 32 38.65 -5.29 -9.77
CA ARG A 32 38.05 -6.37 -8.95
C ARG A 32 36.68 -6.01 -8.42
N ALA A 33 36.46 -4.76 -8.01
CA ALA A 33 35.16 -4.28 -7.58
C ALA A 33 34.15 -4.30 -8.73
N ALA A 34 34.56 -3.88 -9.93
CA ALA A 34 33.75 -3.94 -11.14
C ALA A 34 33.41 -5.38 -11.55
N GLU A 35 34.36 -6.34 -11.42
CA GLU A 35 34.07 -7.76 -11.66
C GLU A 35 33.00 -8.30 -10.71
N SER A 36 33.03 -7.93 -9.43
CA SER A 36 32.01 -8.35 -8.46
C SER A 36 30.63 -7.80 -8.84
N ARG A 37 30.55 -6.51 -9.17
CA ARG A 37 29.29 -5.86 -9.58
C ARG A 37 28.75 -6.42 -10.89
N ARG A 38 29.60 -6.70 -11.86
CA ARG A 38 29.19 -7.33 -13.10
C ARG A 38 28.52 -8.69 -12.84
N ARG A 39 29.09 -9.52 -11.96
CA ARG A 39 28.49 -10.82 -11.58
C ARG A 39 27.14 -10.65 -10.87
N GLU A 40 27.03 -9.65 -9.99
CA GLU A 40 25.76 -9.33 -9.33
C GLU A 40 24.68 -8.93 -10.35
N ALA A 41 25.01 -8.07 -11.31
CA ALA A 41 24.11 -7.66 -12.38
C ALA A 41 23.74 -8.85 -13.30
N GLU A 42 24.70 -9.73 -13.64
CA GLU A 42 24.44 -10.95 -14.41
C GLU A 42 23.50 -11.90 -13.66
N SER A 43 23.71 -12.09 -12.36
CA SER A 43 22.82 -12.91 -11.51
C SER A 43 21.41 -12.33 -11.48
N GLN A 44 21.27 -11.02 -11.39
CA GLN A 44 19.97 -10.36 -11.44
C GLN A 44 19.27 -10.51 -12.79
N LEU A 45 20.01 -10.38 -13.90
CA LEU A 45 19.46 -10.62 -15.23
C LEU A 45 18.95 -12.06 -15.39
N ARG A 46 19.66 -13.05 -14.84
CA ARG A 46 19.21 -14.45 -14.83
C ARG A 46 17.93 -14.62 -14.01
N LEU A 47 17.88 -14.01 -12.81
CA LEU A 47 16.66 -14.01 -11.97
C LEU A 47 15.46 -13.43 -12.74
N LEU A 48 15.63 -12.26 -13.37
CA LEU A 48 14.57 -11.59 -14.13
C LEU A 48 14.14 -12.36 -15.38
N ARG A 49 15.04 -13.18 -15.98
CA ARG A 49 14.75 -14.08 -17.11
C ARG A 49 14.21 -15.44 -16.70
N ASN A 50 14.23 -15.75 -15.40
CA ASN A 50 13.89 -17.07 -14.87
C ASN A 50 14.78 -18.19 -15.44
N GLU A 51 16.06 -17.93 -15.64
CA GLU A 51 17.02 -18.87 -16.25
C GLU A 51 17.69 -19.83 -15.23
N ASP A 52 17.51 -19.61 -13.93
CA ASP A 52 18.08 -20.48 -12.88
C ASP A 52 17.20 -21.70 -12.60
N SER A 53 17.25 -22.67 -13.51
CA SER A 53 16.49 -23.93 -13.39
C SER A 53 17.16 -25.01 -12.50
N ASP A 54 18.42 -24.84 -12.07
CA ASP A 54 19.19 -25.91 -11.40
C ASP A 54 19.08 -25.93 -9.87
N HIS A 55 18.56 -24.90 -9.22
CA HIS A 55 18.38 -24.87 -7.76
C HIS A 55 16.95 -24.49 -7.35
N GLY A 56 15.98 -25.28 -7.82
CA GLY A 56 14.62 -25.33 -7.31
C GLY A 56 13.97 -23.97 -7.01
N HIS A 57 13.18 -23.48 -7.94
CA HIS A 57 12.21 -22.40 -7.77
C HIS A 57 12.77 -20.97 -7.73
N SER A 58 13.07 -20.42 -8.89
CA SER A 58 12.99 -18.96 -9.04
C SER A 58 11.55 -18.53 -8.78
N ASP A 59 11.33 -17.77 -7.72
CA ASP A 59 9.99 -17.22 -7.40
C ASP A 59 9.56 -16.09 -8.33
N PHE A 60 10.39 -15.74 -9.34
CA PHE A 60 10.12 -14.67 -10.29
C PHE A 60 9.32 -15.18 -11.49
N TYR A 61 8.04 -15.43 -11.28
CA TYR A 61 7.11 -15.72 -12.37
C TYR A 61 6.39 -14.47 -12.85
N THR A 62 6.12 -14.39 -14.15
CA THR A 62 5.42 -13.24 -14.76
C THR A 62 4.09 -12.93 -14.10
N TYR A 63 3.31 -13.94 -13.72
CA TYR A 63 2.03 -13.73 -13.03
C TYR A 63 2.20 -13.16 -11.61
N ARG A 64 3.26 -13.51 -10.85
CA ARG A 64 3.57 -12.89 -9.56
C ARG A 64 3.88 -11.40 -9.72
N TYR A 65 4.60 -11.04 -10.79
CA TYR A 65 4.83 -9.65 -11.12
C TYR A 65 3.52 -8.91 -11.41
N PHE A 66 2.64 -9.46 -12.24
CA PHE A 66 1.35 -8.85 -12.53
C PHE A 66 0.43 -8.74 -11.31
N ALA A 67 0.46 -9.73 -10.42
CA ALA A 67 -0.26 -9.65 -9.15
C ALA A 67 0.29 -8.56 -8.23
N SER A 68 1.63 -8.42 -8.16
CA SER A 68 2.28 -7.37 -7.36
C SER A 68 2.02 -5.96 -7.86
N GLU A 69 1.78 -5.81 -9.17
CA GLU A 69 1.47 -4.52 -9.80
C GLU A 69 -0.06 -4.27 -9.89
N GLY A 70 -0.88 -5.15 -9.33
CA GLY A 70 -2.34 -4.99 -9.28
C GLY A 70 -3.10 -5.33 -10.57
N PHE A 71 -2.44 -5.89 -11.58
CA PHE A 71 -3.10 -6.33 -12.83
C PHE A 71 -3.83 -7.68 -12.70
N LEU A 72 -3.43 -8.50 -11.75
CA LEU A 72 -4.09 -9.76 -11.43
C LEU A 72 -4.60 -9.71 -9.99
N PRO A 73 -5.74 -10.34 -9.72
CA PRO A 73 -6.29 -10.37 -8.38
C PRO A 73 -5.36 -11.13 -7.44
N GLY A 74 -4.94 -10.48 -6.36
CA GLY A 74 -3.98 -11.00 -5.39
C GLY A 74 -4.43 -12.30 -4.71
N TYR A 75 -5.72 -12.64 -4.73
CA TYR A 75 -6.25 -13.88 -4.14
C TYR A 75 -5.94 -15.16 -4.94
N SER A 76 -5.46 -15.02 -6.16
CA SER A 76 -5.10 -16.19 -7.01
C SER A 76 -3.62 -16.25 -7.35
N PHE A 77 -2.86 -15.19 -7.08
CA PHE A 77 -1.47 -15.08 -7.53
C PHE A 77 -0.57 -14.53 -6.43
N PRO A 78 0.45 -15.30 -6.01
CA PRO A 78 1.40 -14.84 -5.00
C PRO A 78 2.17 -13.61 -5.48
N ARG A 79 2.44 -12.70 -4.53
CA ARG A 79 3.09 -11.42 -4.80
C ARG A 79 4.61 -11.58 -4.91
N LEU A 80 5.24 -10.68 -5.67
CA LEU A 80 6.69 -10.68 -5.82
C LEU A 80 7.36 -10.21 -4.51
N PRO A 81 8.18 -11.07 -3.87
CA PRO A 81 8.91 -10.71 -2.67
C PRO A 81 10.03 -9.70 -2.96
N LEU A 82 10.58 -9.12 -1.91
CA LEU A 82 11.82 -8.35 -1.97
C LEU A 82 13.00 -9.28 -1.73
N ALA A 83 14.09 -9.11 -2.49
CA ALA A 83 15.23 -10.00 -2.45
C ALA A 83 16.47 -9.33 -1.84
N ALA A 84 17.26 -10.10 -1.07
CA ALA A 84 18.58 -9.73 -0.61
C ALA A 84 19.62 -10.69 -1.20
N TYR A 85 20.56 -10.17 -1.96
CA TYR A 85 21.67 -10.97 -2.50
C TYR A 85 22.66 -11.30 -1.40
N ILE A 86 22.93 -12.57 -1.21
CA ILE A 86 23.88 -13.15 -0.27
C ILE A 86 25.10 -13.63 -1.09
N PRO A 87 26.29 -13.01 -0.95
CA PRO A 87 27.45 -13.44 -1.69
C PRO A 87 27.93 -14.83 -1.23
N GLY A 88 28.18 -15.71 -2.20
CA GLY A 88 28.66 -17.08 -1.95
C GLY A 88 30.04 -17.09 -1.28
N VAL A 89 30.31 -18.17 -0.53
CA VAL A 89 31.61 -18.40 0.11
C VAL A 89 32.51 -19.12 -0.89
N ARG A 90 33.70 -18.54 -1.18
CA ARG A 90 34.73 -19.24 -1.98
C ARG A 90 35.17 -20.51 -1.27
N THR A 91 34.73 -21.66 -1.76
CA THR A 91 35.34 -22.95 -1.40
C THR A 91 36.51 -23.18 -2.33
N ALA A 92 37.71 -23.36 -1.76
CA ALA A 92 38.90 -23.63 -2.54
C ALA A 92 38.73 -24.93 -3.32
N GLY A 93 38.59 -24.86 -4.64
CA GLY A 93 38.56 -26.03 -5.53
C GLY A 93 37.40 -26.11 -6.52
N THR A 94 36.27 -25.48 -6.28
CA THR A 94 35.16 -25.43 -7.23
C THR A 94 34.92 -23.98 -7.63
N GLY A 95 35.35 -23.58 -8.78
CA GLY A 95 35.34 -22.19 -9.26
C GLY A 95 33.94 -21.57 -9.51
N MET A 96 32.90 -21.99 -8.81
CA MET A 96 31.55 -21.45 -8.87
C MET A 96 31.27 -20.66 -7.59
N ASP A 97 31.36 -19.36 -7.70
CA ASP A 97 30.91 -18.36 -6.72
C ASP A 97 29.41 -18.12 -6.99
N GLY A 98 28.55 -19.08 -6.61
CA GLY A 98 27.10 -18.97 -6.70
C GLY A 98 26.60 -18.15 -5.49
N GLY A 99 26.31 -16.85 -5.67
CA GLY A 99 25.54 -16.10 -4.68
C GLY A 99 24.08 -16.58 -4.67
N ASP A 100 23.42 -16.46 -3.52
CA ASP A 100 22.00 -16.83 -3.34
C ASP A 100 21.12 -15.60 -3.08
N TYR A 101 19.81 -15.72 -3.31
CA TYR A 101 18.85 -14.68 -3.03
C TYR A 101 17.92 -15.07 -1.88
N LEU A 102 18.05 -14.37 -0.76
CA LEU A 102 17.11 -14.50 0.35
C LEU A 102 15.88 -13.63 0.07
N GLN A 103 14.72 -14.23 0.00
CA GLN A 103 13.46 -13.54 -0.30
C GLN A 103 12.61 -13.36 0.96
N ARG A 104 11.91 -12.21 1.06
CA ARG A 104 10.97 -11.89 2.14
C ARG A 104 9.77 -11.13 1.60
N PRO A 105 8.57 -11.31 2.19
CA PRO A 105 7.43 -10.46 1.94
C PRO A 105 7.80 -8.98 2.13
N ARG A 106 7.32 -8.10 1.28
CA ARG A 106 7.77 -6.68 1.21
C ARG A 106 7.69 -5.96 2.55
N PHE A 107 6.60 -6.15 3.32
CA PHE A 107 6.41 -5.45 4.60
C PHE A 107 7.34 -5.96 5.71
N LEU A 108 7.78 -7.18 5.64
CA LEU A 108 8.81 -7.71 6.51
C LEU A 108 10.20 -7.24 6.04
N ALA A 109 10.41 -7.28 4.72
CA ALA A 109 11.69 -6.93 4.11
C ALA A 109 12.11 -5.48 4.34
N ILE A 110 11.19 -4.52 4.44
CA ILE A 110 11.52 -3.10 4.68
C ILE A 110 12.31 -2.89 5.97
N SER A 111 12.11 -3.75 6.97
CA SER A 111 12.87 -3.75 8.21
C SER A 111 14.06 -4.72 8.18
N GLU A 112 13.86 -5.96 7.73
CA GLU A 112 14.95 -6.96 7.70
C GLU A 112 16.06 -6.60 6.72
N PHE A 113 15.71 -5.97 5.60
CA PHE A 113 16.64 -5.54 4.55
C PHE A 113 16.89 -4.04 4.54
N GLY A 114 16.52 -3.34 5.61
CA GLY A 114 16.75 -1.91 5.75
C GLY A 114 18.23 -1.53 5.72
N PRO A 115 18.56 -0.25 5.52
CA PRO A 115 19.95 0.22 5.41
C PRO A 115 20.82 -0.14 6.61
N GLY A 116 21.89 -0.94 6.39
CA GLY A 116 22.78 -1.44 7.43
C GLY A 116 22.14 -2.48 8.36
N ALA A 117 21.03 -3.10 7.98
CA ALA A 117 20.45 -4.23 8.70
C ALA A 117 21.37 -5.45 8.64
N LEU A 118 21.26 -6.31 9.64
CA LEU A 118 22.04 -7.54 9.76
C LEU A 118 21.16 -8.74 9.48
N ILE A 119 21.53 -9.49 8.47
CA ILE A 119 20.85 -10.73 8.07
C ILE A 119 21.70 -11.91 8.55
N TYR A 120 21.07 -12.86 9.20
CA TYR A 120 21.69 -14.12 9.64
C TYR A 120 21.24 -15.23 8.70
N HIS A 121 22.17 -15.81 7.98
CA HIS A 121 21.91 -16.87 7.01
C HIS A 121 23.03 -17.91 7.05
N GLU A 122 22.67 -19.20 7.14
CA GLU A 122 23.60 -20.33 7.16
C GLU A 122 24.79 -20.17 8.11
N GLY A 123 24.52 -19.71 9.35
CA GLY A 123 25.54 -19.54 10.37
C GLY A 123 26.51 -18.37 10.15
N ALA A 124 26.25 -17.51 9.17
CA ALA A 124 27.02 -16.31 8.90
C ALA A 124 26.14 -15.06 9.05
N ARG A 125 26.80 -13.93 9.23
CA ARG A 125 26.20 -12.60 9.37
C ARG A 125 26.49 -11.77 8.13
N TYR A 126 25.46 -11.16 7.58
CA TYR A 126 25.54 -10.30 6.40
C TYR A 126 24.96 -8.93 6.71
N GLU A 127 25.61 -7.88 6.28
CA GLU A 127 25.17 -6.50 6.44
C GLU A 127 24.65 -5.96 5.11
N VAL A 128 23.45 -5.37 5.11
CA VAL A 128 22.90 -4.69 3.94
C VAL A 128 23.67 -3.40 3.68
N ARG A 129 24.39 -3.36 2.57
CA ARG A 129 25.30 -2.25 2.22
C ARG A 129 24.84 -1.46 1.01
N ARG A 130 24.13 -2.10 0.10
CA ARG A 130 23.76 -1.51 -1.17
C ARG A 130 22.32 -1.87 -1.52
N VAL A 131 21.66 -0.97 -2.21
CA VAL A 131 20.34 -1.20 -2.82
C VAL A 131 20.46 -1.01 -4.31
N GLN A 132 19.66 -1.73 -5.06
CA GLN A 132 19.46 -1.44 -6.46
C GLN A 132 18.70 -0.12 -6.59
N VAL A 133 19.30 0.83 -7.26
CA VAL A 133 18.72 2.17 -7.43
C VAL A 133 17.67 2.11 -8.56
N PRO A 134 16.41 2.49 -8.30
CA PRO A 134 15.43 2.66 -9.36
C PRO A 134 15.85 3.85 -10.24
N MET A 135 16.08 3.59 -11.52
CA MET A 135 16.49 4.64 -12.47
C MET A 135 15.27 5.40 -12.97
N ALA A 136 15.34 6.74 -12.90
CA ALA A 136 14.41 7.61 -13.61
C ALA A 136 14.75 7.66 -15.11
N SER A 137 13.79 8.10 -15.91
CA SER A 137 13.95 8.21 -17.38
C SER A 137 15.06 9.19 -17.83
N GLY A 138 15.74 9.85 -16.90
CA GLY A 138 16.80 10.86 -17.13
C GLY A 138 18.23 10.33 -17.27
N GLY A 139 18.47 9.02 -17.16
CA GLY A 139 19.81 8.42 -17.34
C GLY A 139 20.49 8.00 -16.04
N VAL A 140 21.76 7.59 -16.15
CA VAL A 140 22.59 7.07 -15.03
C VAL A 140 22.76 8.16 -13.96
N GLY A 141 22.44 7.81 -12.69
CA GLY A 141 22.57 8.72 -11.55
C GLY A 141 21.29 9.44 -11.13
N THR A 142 20.23 9.38 -11.94
CA THR A 142 18.92 9.94 -11.58
C THR A 142 18.06 8.86 -10.96
N VAL A 143 17.74 9.04 -9.67
CA VAL A 143 16.87 8.10 -8.91
C VAL A 143 15.41 8.43 -9.16
N ASP A 144 14.57 7.41 -9.39
CA ASP A 144 13.12 7.58 -9.40
C ASP A 144 12.62 7.81 -7.96
N LEU A 145 12.35 9.05 -7.64
CA LEU A 145 11.87 9.50 -6.33
C LEU A 145 10.45 10.01 -6.43
N GLN A 146 9.68 9.73 -5.41
CA GLN A 146 8.32 10.18 -5.27
C GLN A 146 8.20 11.18 -4.12
N ASP A 147 7.28 12.12 -4.27
CA ASP A 147 6.84 12.96 -3.17
C ASP A 147 5.41 12.55 -2.81
N ALA A 148 5.10 12.49 -1.53
CA ALA A 148 3.77 12.17 -1.06
C ALA A 148 3.39 13.00 0.16
N ARG A 149 2.10 13.23 0.35
CA ARG A 149 1.54 13.76 1.58
C ARG A 149 0.82 12.64 2.33
N ARG A 150 0.98 12.59 3.62
CA ARG A 150 0.22 11.71 4.49
C ARG A 150 -0.69 12.54 5.36
N CYS A 151 -1.93 12.14 5.45
CA CYS A 151 -2.87 12.78 6.36
C CYS A 151 -2.53 12.40 7.81
N GLU A 152 -2.30 13.39 8.64
CA GLU A 152 -1.97 13.19 10.06
C GLU A 152 -3.18 12.72 10.87
N GLU A 153 -4.39 13.01 10.40
CA GLU A 153 -5.64 12.63 11.06
C GLU A 153 -6.06 11.17 10.78
N CYS A 154 -5.87 10.65 9.55
CA CYS A 154 -6.39 9.33 9.18
C CYS A 154 -5.34 8.35 8.63
N GLY A 155 -4.10 8.77 8.41
CA GLY A 155 -3.06 7.91 7.86
C GLY A 155 -3.16 7.67 6.35
N TYR A 156 -4.11 8.27 5.64
CA TYR A 156 -4.26 8.15 4.20
C TYR A 156 -3.11 8.87 3.46
N HIS A 157 -2.52 8.24 2.44
CA HIS A 157 -1.46 8.88 1.68
C HIS A 157 -1.92 9.36 0.30
N HIS A 158 -1.41 10.52 -0.10
CA HIS A 158 -1.64 11.15 -1.38
C HIS A 158 -0.32 11.18 -2.16
N VAL A 159 -0.32 10.65 -3.37
CA VAL A 159 0.78 10.93 -4.30
C VAL A 159 0.70 12.41 -4.65
N ARG A 160 1.83 13.11 -4.65
CA ARG A 160 1.86 14.54 -4.90
C ARG A 160 1.24 14.86 -6.26
N GLN A 161 0.11 15.54 -6.21
CA GLN A 161 -0.53 16.15 -7.38
C GLN A 161 -0.71 17.64 -7.10
N PRO A 162 -0.50 18.53 -8.08
CA PRO A 162 -0.80 19.95 -7.92
C PRO A 162 -2.27 20.14 -7.56
N GLY A 163 -2.55 20.93 -6.53
CA GLY A 163 -3.92 21.31 -6.16
C GLY A 163 -4.60 20.44 -5.10
N ILE A 164 -3.99 19.36 -4.62
CA ILE A 164 -4.55 18.57 -3.50
C ILE A 164 -4.00 19.11 -2.19
N ASP A 165 -4.79 19.93 -1.50
CA ASP A 165 -4.46 20.50 -0.19
C ASP A 165 -5.33 19.95 0.95
N VAL A 166 -6.33 19.13 0.61
CA VAL A 166 -7.29 18.50 1.53
C VAL A 166 -7.26 17.00 1.35
N CYS A 167 -7.39 16.25 2.44
CA CYS A 167 -7.40 14.80 2.40
C CYS A 167 -8.65 14.25 1.69
N GLU A 168 -8.48 13.48 0.62
CA GLU A 168 -9.56 12.84 -0.15
C GLU A 168 -10.40 11.87 0.71
N ASN A 169 -9.81 11.33 1.78
CA ASN A 169 -10.50 10.34 2.62
C ASN A 169 -11.30 10.97 3.77
N CYS A 170 -10.77 12.01 4.45
CA CYS A 170 -11.40 12.56 5.65
C CYS A 170 -11.65 14.07 5.61
N GLY A 171 -11.30 14.77 4.51
CA GLY A 171 -11.58 16.17 4.33
C GLY A 171 -10.70 17.15 5.13
N VAL A 172 -9.72 16.68 5.91
CA VAL A 172 -8.85 17.53 6.72
C VAL A 172 -7.71 18.11 5.87
N PRO A 173 -7.28 19.38 6.11
CA PRO A 173 -6.13 19.94 5.39
C PRO A 173 -4.87 19.10 5.53
N LEU A 174 -4.14 18.93 4.43
CA LEU A 174 -2.91 18.13 4.39
C LEU A 174 -1.70 18.97 4.82
N GLY A 175 -0.82 18.36 5.59
CA GLY A 175 0.45 18.92 6.01
C GLY A 175 1.50 19.00 4.90
N VAL A 176 2.75 19.26 5.30
CA VAL A 176 3.90 19.38 4.38
C VAL A 176 4.17 18.06 3.68
N PRO A 177 4.47 18.05 2.34
CA PRO A 177 4.85 16.84 1.64
C PRO A 177 6.14 16.23 2.21
N ARG A 178 6.22 14.89 2.18
CA ARG A 178 7.48 14.18 2.33
C ARG A 178 8.13 14.04 0.97
N TYR A 179 9.37 14.40 0.91
CA TYR A 179 10.18 14.41 -0.30
C TYR A 179 11.12 13.21 -0.34
N ASN A 180 11.56 12.87 -1.54
CA ASN A 180 12.59 11.85 -1.78
C ASN A 180 12.21 10.45 -1.28
N LEU A 181 10.94 10.06 -1.41
CA LEU A 181 10.50 8.71 -1.15
C LEU A 181 11.02 7.78 -2.25
N MET A 182 11.82 6.79 -1.87
CA MET A 182 12.42 5.82 -2.79
C MET A 182 11.77 4.44 -2.61
N ARG A 183 11.23 3.89 -3.68
CA ARG A 183 10.73 2.51 -3.67
C ARG A 183 11.89 1.53 -3.51
N MET A 184 11.86 0.76 -2.44
CA MET A 184 12.89 -0.22 -2.16
C MET A 184 12.85 -1.37 -3.15
N GLN A 185 14.02 -1.77 -3.63
CA GLN A 185 14.23 -2.87 -4.56
C GLN A 185 15.22 -3.88 -3.96
N THR A 186 15.74 -4.79 -4.78
CA THR A 186 16.75 -5.77 -4.38
C THR A 186 17.90 -5.11 -3.64
N VAL A 187 18.31 -5.72 -2.53
CA VAL A 187 19.44 -5.24 -1.74
C VAL A 187 20.63 -6.20 -1.87
N PHE A 188 21.82 -5.68 -1.66
CA PHE A 188 23.05 -6.44 -1.73
C PHE A 188 23.76 -6.38 -0.39
N THR A 189 24.24 -7.53 0.04
CA THR A 189 24.84 -7.69 1.35
C THR A 189 26.34 -7.90 1.29
N ARG A 190 26.99 -7.63 2.41
CA ARG A 190 28.40 -7.95 2.62
C ARG A 190 28.57 -8.83 3.85
N ARG A 191 29.30 -9.94 3.71
CA ARG A 191 29.58 -10.85 4.82
C ARG A 191 30.39 -10.14 5.91
N ARG A 192 29.98 -10.33 7.17
CA ARG A 192 30.69 -9.91 8.38
C ARG A 192 31.22 -11.13 9.14
N GLU A 193 32.45 -11.06 9.62
CA GLU A 193 33.19 -12.24 10.08
C GLU A 193 32.78 -12.84 11.43
N ARG A 194 31.88 -12.25 12.21
CA ARG A 194 31.45 -12.82 13.50
C ARG A 194 29.98 -12.58 13.81
N ILE A 195 29.32 -13.66 14.28
CA ILE A 195 28.04 -13.56 14.97
C ILE A 195 28.33 -13.00 16.35
N SER A 196 27.85 -11.80 16.64
CA SER A 196 27.83 -11.24 17.98
C SER A 196 26.62 -11.79 18.73
N SER A 197 26.81 -12.29 19.94
CA SER A 197 25.73 -12.64 20.86
C SER A 197 25.11 -11.40 21.53
N ASP A 198 25.55 -10.21 21.16
CA ASP A 198 25.12 -8.96 21.78
C ASP A 198 23.70 -8.58 21.30
N GLU A 199 22.73 -8.84 22.18
CA GLU A 199 21.32 -8.50 21.97
C GLU A 199 21.08 -6.98 21.90
N GLU A 200 21.97 -6.18 22.50
CA GLU A 200 21.95 -4.73 22.40
C GLU A 200 22.21 -4.23 20.96
N GLU A 201 23.06 -4.94 20.19
CA GLU A 201 23.32 -4.60 18.78
C GLU A 201 22.05 -4.77 17.93
N ARG A 202 21.23 -5.79 18.22
CA ARG A 202 19.94 -6.01 17.53
C ARG A 202 18.91 -4.95 17.92
N ARG A 203 18.84 -4.55 19.18
CA ARG A 203 17.94 -3.50 19.66
C ARG A 203 18.30 -2.11 19.15
N ARG A 204 19.58 -1.84 18.92
CA ARG A 204 20.08 -0.58 18.33
C ARG A 204 19.72 -0.46 16.84
N ALA A 205 19.53 -1.57 16.14
CA ALA A 205 19.23 -1.61 14.72
C ALA A 205 17.74 -1.43 14.38
N GLY A 206 16.86 -1.21 15.39
CA GLY A 206 15.43 -1.02 15.15
C GLY A 206 15.12 0.20 14.29
N PHE A 207 14.24 0.00 13.32
CA PHE A 207 13.75 1.04 12.42
C PHE A 207 12.44 1.63 12.93
N GLU A 208 12.22 2.90 12.62
CA GLU A 208 10.92 3.55 12.76
C GLU A 208 10.17 3.38 11.44
N LEU A 209 9.12 2.59 11.50
CA LEU A 209 8.26 2.30 10.36
C LEU A 209 6.94 3.08 10.52
N GLU A 210 6.43 3.54 9.41
CA GLU A 210 5.15 4.22 9.34
C GLU A 210 4.31 3.59 8.25
N THR A 211 3.10 3.18 8.60
CA THR A 211 2.13 2.63 7.66
C THR A 211 1.16 3.73 7.20
N SER A 212 0.78 3.66 5.96
CA SER A 212 -0.26 4.48 5.35
C SER A 212 -1.01 3.67 4.30
N PHE A 213 -2.23 4.10 3.98
CA PHE A 213 -3.06 3.40 3.02
C PHE A 213 -3.69 4.37 2.02
N ARG A 214 -4.09 3.84 0.87
CA ARG A 214 -4.84 4.57 -0.15
C ARG A 214 -5.82 3.60 -0.81
N PHE A 215 -7.10 4.00 -0.88
CA PHE A 215 -8.08 3.24 -1.65
C PHE A 215 -7.77 3.34 -3.15
N SER A 216 -8.09 2.30 -3.90
CA SER A 216 -8.08 2.36 -5.36
C SER A 216 -9.11 3.38 -5.84
N GLN A 217 -8.89 3.91 -7.02
CA GLN A 217 -9.79 4.88 -7.65
C GLN A 217 -10.38 4.27 -8.92
N SER A 218 -11.69 4.45 -9.09
CA SER A 218 -12.39 4.21 -10.34
C SER A 218 -12.90 5.56 -10.82
N GLY A 219 -12.26 6.12 -11.86
CA GLY A 219 -12.48 7.53 -12.24
C GLY A 219 -12.09 8.49 -11.12
N THR A 220 -13.01 9.36 -10.70
CA THR A 220 -12.83 10.31 -9.57
C THR A 220 -13.24 9.73 -8.23
N ARG A 221 -13.86 8.54 -8.18
CA ARG A 221 -14.43 7.93 -6.98
C ARG A 221 -13.43 6.99 -6.31
N LEU A 222 -13.35 7.07 -4.97
CA LEU A 222 -12.61 6.08 -4.18
C LEU A 222 -13.38 4.76 -4.16
N SER A 223 -12.72 3.66 -4.50
CA SER A 223 -13.26 2.30 -4.39
C SER A 223 -13.23 1.87 -2.92
N ARG A 224 -14.26 2.30 -2.17
CA ARG A 224 -14.45 1.94 -0.77
C ARG A 224 -15.94 1.77 -0.48
N ILE A 225 -16.25 0.97 0.52
CA ILE A 225 -17.59 0.73 0.99
C ILE A 225 -17.63 1.03 2.49
N ASP A 226 -18.55 1.89 2.89
CA ASP A 226 -18.71 2.32 4.27
C ASP A 226 -19.87 1.61 4.95
N ALA A 227 -19.68 1.21 6.21
CA ALA A 227 -20.69 0.62 7.06
C ALA A 227 -20.63 1.25 8.46
N GLU A 228 -21.74 1.23 9.16
CA GLU A 228 -21.83 1.57 10.57
C GLU A 228 -22.04 0.31 11.40
N ILE A 229 -21.38 0.26 12.54
CA ILE A 229 -21.63 -0.72 13.58
C ILE A 229 -22.58 -0.07 14.57
N VAL A 230 -23.78 -0.62 14.66
CA VAL A 230 -24.87 -0.05 15.45
C VAL A 230 -25.16 -0.97 16.63
N GLY A 231 -25.15 -0.41 17.84
CA GLY A 231 -25.69 -1.05 19.05
C GLY A 231 -27.20 -0.91 19.12
N ASP A 232 -27.78 -1.05 20.33
CA ASP A 232 -29.23 -1.09 20.54
C ASP A 232 -29.98 0.12 19.94
N ASP A 233 -29.40 1.32 19.92
CA ASP A 233 -30.02 2.50 19.26
C ASP A 233 -29.01 3.59 18.86
N HIS A 234 -27.70 3.31 18.89
CA HIS A 234 -26.67 4.31 18.58
C HIS A 234 -25.48 3.71 17.82
N PRO A 235 -24.81 4.48 16.97
CA PRO A 235 -23.61 4.02 16.29
C PRO A 235 -22.44 3.88 17.27
N ILE A 236 -21.77 2.72 17.24
CA ILE A 236 -20.58 2.41 18.05
C ILE A 236 -19.32 2.76 17.28
N ALA A 237 -19.26 2.36 16.01
CA ALA A 237 -18.11 2.52 15.15
C ALA A 237 -18.52 2.67 13.68
N SER A 238 -17.63 3.21 12.86
CA SER A 238 -17.68 3.10 11.41
C SER A 238 -16.66 2.08 10.92
N LEU A 239 -17.00 1.35 9.88
CA LEU A 239 -16.15 0.37 9.22
C LEU A 239 -16.09 0.69 7.73
N THR A 240 -14.89 1.04 7.23
CA THR A 240 -14.66 1.31 5.83
C THR A 240 -13.86 0.17 5.23
N TYR A 241 -14.41 -0.54 4.26
CA TYR A 241 -13.74 -1.61 3.52
C TYR A 241 -13.23 -1.09 2.18
N GLY A 242 -12.02 -1.53 1.77
CA GLY A 242 -11.47 -1.33 0.45
C GLY A 242 -10.83 -2.63 -0.05
N ASP A 243 -11.26 -3.09 -1.20
CA ASP A 243 -10.53 -4.09 -1.97
C ASP A 243 -9.42 -3.40 -2.76
N THR A 244 -8.36 -4.14 -3.05
CA THR A 244 -7.25 -3.61 -3.87
C THR A 244 -6.67 -2.26 -3.40
N ALA A 245 -6.77 -1.94 -2.11
CA ALA A 245 -6.19 -0.74 -1.56
C ALA A 245 -4.65 -0.84 -1.52
N VAL A 246 -3.96 0.27 -1.79
CA VAL A 246 -2.50 0.34 -1.67
C VAL A 246 -2.14 0.60 -0.22
N VAL A 247 -1.42 -0.33 0.39
CA VAL A 247 -0.80 -0.15 1.71
C VAL A 247 0.67 0.14 1.50
N ARG A 248 1.17 1.21 2.12
CA ARG A 248 2.56 1.64 2.07
C ARG A 248 3.18 1.58 3.45
N VAL A 249 4.34 0.94 3.54
CA VAL A 249 5.18 0.97 4.74
C VAL A 249 6.46 1.74 4.41
N THR A 250 6.71 2.80 5.16
CA THR A 250 7.82 3.73 4.98
C THR A 250 8.81 3.58 6.13
N ASN A 251 10.10 3.44 5.81
CA ASN A 251 11.17 3.38 6.80
C ASN A 251 11.73 4.79 7.02
N LEU A 252 11.29 5.44 8.10
CA LEU A 252 11.64 6.82 8.44
C LEU A 252 13.06 7.00 8.94
N GLY A 253 13.73 5.91 9.31
CA GLY A 253 15.07 5.98 9.85
C GLY A 253 15.26 5.04 11.04
N ARG A 254 16.39 5.14 11.71
CA ARG A 254 16.63 4.38 12.94
C ARG A 254 15.86 4.99 14.12
N ARG A 255 15.23 4.17 14.96
CA ARG A 255 14.48 4.64 16.15
C ARG A 255 15.30 5.53 17.08
N ARG A 256 16.60 5.27 17.22
CA ARG A 256 17.54 6.03 18.09
C ARG A 256 18.41 7.00 17.31
N ARG A 257 17.83 7.74 16.34
CA ARG A 257 18.54 8.85 15.68
C ARG A 257 18.63 10.08 16.60
N LYS A 258 19.71 10.85 16.46
CA LYS A 258 19.94 12.03 17.31
C LYS A 258 18.87 13.10 17.14
N ASN A 259 18.42 13.33 15.91
CA ASN A 259 17.37 14.27 15.57
C ASN A 259 16.15 13.50 15.03
N PRO A 260 15.01 13.51 15.73
CA PRO A 260 13.80 12.83 15.26
C PRO A 260 13.30 13.31 13.90
N ASN A 261 13.56 14.58 13.56
CA ASN A 261 13.13 15.17 12.28
C ASN A 261 14.08 14.85 11.12
N ASP A 262 15.21 14.21 11.41
CA ASP A 262 16.20 13.84 10.40
C ASP A 262 15.82 12.48 9.77
N LEU A 263 14.85 12.50 8.85
CA LEU A 263 14.26 11.32 8.23
C LEU A 263 15.15 10.78 7.10
N GLY A 264 15.11 9.44 6.92
CA GLY A 264 15.73 8.76 5.79
C GLY A 264 17.22 8.45 5.96
N TYR A 265 17.85 8.12 4.85
CA TYR A 265 19.23 7.63 4.77
C TYR A 265 19.96 8.27 3.61
N TRP A 266 21.26 8.47 3.77
CA TRP A 266 22.11 8.91 2.69
C TRP A 266 22.43 7.77 1.73
N LEU A 267 22.25 8.03 0.44
CA LEU A 267 22.45 7.10 -0.66
C LEU A 267 23.42 7.71 -1.67
N ASP A 268 24.40 6.91 -2.11
CA ASP A 268 25.13 7.15 -3.35
C ASP A 268 24.23 6.73 -4.52
N THR A 269 23.77 7.68 -5.30
CA THR A 269 22.76 7.44 -6.35
C THR A 269 23.32 6.71 -7.58
N VAL A 270 24.63 6.70 -7.76
CA VAL A 270 25.31 5.97 -8.84
C VAL A 270 25.62 4.53 -8.42
N LYS A 271 26.21 4.38 -7.23
CA LYS A 271 26.68 3.08 -6.74
C LYS A 271 25.62 2.31 -5.95
N GLY A 272 24.57 2.99 -5.49
CA GLY A 272 23.53 2.42 -4.64
C GLY A 272 23.97 2.12 -3.21
N ASN A 273 25.15 2.60 -2.79
CA ASN A 273 25.66 2.34 -1.45
C ASN A 273 24.96 3.22 -0.40
N TRP A 274 24.57 2.61 0.72
CA TRP A 274 24.15 3.34 1.89
C TRP A 274 25.36 3.99 2.57
N LEU A 275 25.28 5.30 2.78
CA LEU A 275 26.36 6.11 3.34
C LEU A 275 26.08 6.45 4.80
N SER A 276 27.14 6.56 5.60
CA SER A 276 27.04 7.20 6.91
C SER A 276 26.92 8.72 6.75
N GLU A 277 26.38 9.40 7.74
CA GLU A 277 26.27 10.87 7.74
C GLU A 277 27.65 11.53 7.54
N LYS A 278 28.71 10.92 8.10
CA LYS A 278 30.07 11.38 7.94
C LYS A 278 30.58 11.24 6.50
N ASP A 279 30.33 10.08 5.86
CA ASP A 279 30.73 9.82 4.47
C ASP A 279 29.92 10.68 3.48
N ALA A 280 28.70 11.06 3.84
CA ALA A 280 27.86 11.94 3.03
C ALA A 280 28.36 13.39 3.03
N THR A 281 28.87 13.86 4.17
CA THR A 281 29.36 15.24 4.36
C THR A 281 30.83 15.42 4.00
N ASP A 282 31.57 14.31 3.87
CA ASP A 282 32.99 14.36 3.50
C ASP A 282 33.13 14.66 1.99
N THR A 283 33.66 15.85 1.68
CA THR A 283 33.87 16.34 0.31
C THR A 283 35.29 16.07 -0.18
N THR A 284 36.10 15.36 0.61
CA THR A 284 37.48 14.98 0.17
C THR A 284 37.37 13.98 -0.99
N PRO A 285 37.92 14.28 -2.17
CA PRO A 285 38.00 13.31 -3.26
C PRO A 285 38.80 12.10 -2.75
N GLN A 286 38.21 10.92 -2.82
CA GLN A 286 39.01 9.70 -2.68
C GLN A 286 39.89 9.60 -3.92
N ASP A 287 41.16 9.25 -3.72
CA ASP A 287 42.24 9.26 -4.75
C ASP A 287 41.94 8.50 -6.08
N ASP A 288 40.81 7.83 -6.18
CA ASP A 288 40.37 7.12 -7.41
C ASP A 288 39.42 7.95 -8.33
N ASP A 289 39.04 9.20 -7.96
CA ASP A 289 38.02 10.00 -8.68
C ASP A 289 38.59 11.17 -9.50
N LEU A 290 39.89 11.16 -9.82
CA LEU A 290 40.58 12.32 -10.41
C LEU A 290 40.38 12.53 -11.91
N GLU A 291 39.58 11.73 -12.63
CA GLU A 291 39.41 11.90 -14.08
C GLU A 291 37.98 12.21 -14.63
N ASP A 292 36.96 12.20 -13.80
CA ASP A 292 35.59 12.57 -14.26
C ASP A 292 34.94 13.63 -13.35
N ALA A 293 35.53 14.79 -13.27
CA ALA A 293 35.01 15.94 -12.51
C ALA A 293 33.88 16.70 -13.23
N ALA A 294 33.04 16.02 -14.01
CA ALA A 294 31.92 16.64 -14.71
C ALA A 294 30.54 16.37 -14.09
N ASP A 295 30.40 15.39 -13.17
CA ASP A 295 29.13 15.11 -12.51
C ASP A 295 29.24 15.34 -10.99
N ALA A 296 28.35 16.21 -10.50
CA ALA A 296 28.20 16.55 -9.09
C ALA A 296 28.09 15.29 -8.22
N PRO A 297 28.58 15.31 -6.96
CA PRO A 297 28.52 14.16 -6.09
C PRO A 297 27.08 13.72 -5.91
N THR A 298 26.79 12.57 -6.43
CA THR A 298 25.46 11.95 -6.51
C THR A 298 25.10 11.33 -5.16
N LYS A 299 25.17 12.13 -4.07
CA LYS A 299 24.78 11.74 -2.72
C LYS A 299 23.45 12.40 -2.40
N GLN A 300 22.42 11.61 -2.19
CA GLN A 300 21.07 12.10 -1.91
C GLN A 300 20.48 11.42 -0.68
N LYS A 301 19.74 12.19 0.12
CA LYS A 301 18.99 11.66 1.25
C LYS A 301 17.65 11.14 0.75
N VAL A 302 17.36 9.86 1.01
CA VAL A 302 16.15 9.18 0.54
C VAL A 302 15.44 8.48 1.70
N ILE A 303 14.12 8.35 1.58
CA ILE A 303 13.27 7.65 2.54
C ILE A 303 12.76 6.38 1.86
N PRO A 304 13.25 5.19 2.23
CA PRO A 304 12.81 3.94 1.61
C PRO A 304 11.36 3.61 1.97
N PHE A 305 10.62 3.11 0.99
CA PHE A 305 9.28 2.57 1.21
C PHE A 305 9.03 1.31 0.39
N VAL A 306 8.05 0.54 0.81
CA VAL A 306 7.46 -0.56 0.05
C VAL A 306 5.95 -0.37 -0.03
N GLU A 307 5.38 -0.88 -1.10
CA GLU A 307 3.92 -0.87 -1.31
C GLU A 307 3.45 -2.25 -1.72
N ASP A 308 2.22 -2.52 -1.32
CA ASP A 308 1.52 -3.72 -1.72
C ASP A 308 0.03 -3.44 -1.81
N THR A 309 -0.64 -4.09 -2.76
CA THR A 309 -2.10 -3.97 -2.92
C THR A 309 -2.77 -5.03 -2.06
N ARG A 310 -3.67 -4.63 -1.17
CA ARG A 310 -4.33 -5.51 -0.20
C ARG A 310 -5.78 -5.15 0.02
N ASN A 311 -6.54 -6.12 0.52
CA ASN A 311 -7.84 -5.84 1.11
C ASN A 311 -7.62 -5.25 2.49
N ILE A 312 -8.30 -4.16 2.77
CA ILE A 312 -8.21 -3.45 4.05
C ILE A 312 -9.58 -3.16 4.64
N ALA A 313 -9.63 -3.09 5.96
CA ALA A 313 -10.76 -2.52 6.68
C ALA A 313 -10.26 -1.50 7.70
N VAL A 314 -10.85 -0.33 7.71
CA VAL A 314 -10.53 0.73 8.68
C VAL A 314 -11.71 0.86 9.64
N LEU A 315 -11.50 0.51 10.90
CA LEU A 315 -12.48 0.69 11.96
C LEU A 315 -12.15 1.96 12.74
N ARG A 316 -13.16 2.81 12.92
CA ARG A 316 -13.08 4.03 13.72
C ARG A 316 -14.22 4.05 14.73
N LEU A 317 -13.88 4.16 16.00
CA LEU A 317 -14.87 4.35 17.06
C LEU A 317 -15.51 5.74 16.95
N VAL A 318 -16.82 5.81 17.23
CA VAL A 318 -17.56 7.09 17.28
C VAL A 318 -17.09 7.93 18.46
N ASN A 319 -16.93 7.31 19.61
CA ASN A 319 -16.45 7.98 20.81
C ASN A 319 -14.93 7.83 20.94
N ALA A 320 -14.26 8.91 21.32
CA ALA A 320 -12.85 8.86 21.65
C ALA A 320 -12.62 7.96 22.89
N VAL A 321 -11.61 7.11 22.82
CA VAL A 321 -11.20 6.21 23.89
C VAL A 321 -9.74 6.46 24.24
N ASP A 322 -9.33 6.05 25.43
CA ASP A 322 -7.93 6.14 25.84
C ASP A 322 -7.03 5.14 25.08
N GLU A 323 -5.72 5.34 25.19
CA GLU A 323 -4.72 4.53 24.50
C GLU A 323 -4.78 3.03 24.88
N VAL A 324 -5.11 2.73 26.14
CA VAL A 324 -5.20 1.34 26.63
C VAL A 324 -6.39 0.65 25.99
N VAL A 325 -7.55 1.30 25.95
CA VAL A 325 -8.76 0.78 25.31
C VAL A 325 -8.53 0.59 23.82
N ALA A 326 -8.02 1.60 23.12
CA ALA A 326 -7.77 1.52 21.67
C ALA A 326 -6.78 0.38 21.32
N THR A 327 -5.67 0.29 22.06
CA THR A 327 -4.66 -0.74 21.85
C THR A 327 -5.20 -2.14 22.13
N THR A 328 -5.89 -2.30 23.25
CA THR A 328 -6.43 -3.61 23.66
C THR A 328 -7.54 -4.06 22.73
N LEU A 329 -8.45 -3.15 22.34
CA LEU A 329 -9.52 -3.47 21.40
C LEU A 329 -8.96 -3.94 20.05
N ARG A 330 -7.93 -3.28 19.54
CA ARG A 330 -7.30 -3.66 18.28
C ARG A 330 -6.82 -5.12 18.31
N TYR A 331 -6.06 -5.50 19.33
CA TYR A 331 -5.58 -6.89 19.47
C TYR A 331 -6.69 -7.88 19.79
N ALA A 332 -7.68 -7.47 20.58
CA ALA A 332 -8.83 -8.31 20.88
C ALA A 332 -9.66 -8.63 19.62
N LEU A 333 -9.92 -7.62 18.78
CA LEU A 333 -10.64 -7.82 17.52
C LEU A 333 -9.81 -8.62 16.51
N GLU A 334 -8.49 -8.37 16.39
CA GLU A 334 -7.59 -9.16 15.55
C GLU A 334 -7.70 -10.65 15.91
N ARG A 335 -7.50 -11.01 17.18
CA ARG A 335 -7.63 -12.39 17.68
C ARG A 335 -9.04 -12.96 17.54
N GLY A 336 -10.06 -12.11 17.77
CA GLY A 336 -11.46 -12.51 17.62
C GLY A 336 -11.84 -12.82 16.18
N ILE A 337 -11.34 -12.04 15.23
CA ILE A 337 -11.53 -12.24 13.78
C ILE A 337 -10.78 -13.51 13.35
N GLU A 338 -9.51 -13.66 13.72
CA GLU A 338 -8.72 -14.86 13.41
C GLU A 338 -9.43 -16.14 13.89
N ALA A 339 -9.90 -16.14 15.14
CA ALA A 339 -10.58 -17.31 15.72
C ALA A 339 -11.95 -17.58 15.09
N GLU A 340 -12.76 -16.54 14.82
CA GLU A 340 -14.09 -16.71 14.23
C GLU A 340 -14.03 -17.24 12.81
N PHE A 341 -13.05 -16.77 12.03
CA PHE A 341 -12.92 -17.12 10.61
C PHE A 341 -11.84 -18.16 10.33
N GLN A 342 -11.25 -18.74 11.40
CA GLN A 342 -10.23 -19.79 11.32
C GLN A 342 -9.00 -19.38 10.50
N LEU A 343 -8.54 -18.14 10.70
CA LEU A 343 -7.32 -17.62 10.10
C LEU A 343 -6.10 -18.05 10.91
N GLU A 344 -4.98 -18.23 10.24
CA GLU A 344 -3.67 -18.37 10.91
C GLU A 344 -3.16 -17.01 11.40
N ASP A 345 -2.33 -17.00 12.46
CA ASP A 345 -1.79 -15.79 13.12
C ASP A 345 -1.09 -14.80 12.16
N SER A 346 -0.76 -15.19 10.93
CA SER A 346 -0.09 -14.34 9.95
C SER A 346 -0.98 -13.88 8.80
N GLU A 347 -2.24 -14.32 8.75
CA GLU A 347 -3.14 -14.03 7.63
C GLU A 347 -3.90 -12.72 7.80
N LEU A 348 -4.05 -12.25 9.03
CA LEU A 348 -4.57 -10.94 9.36
C LEU A 348 -3.47 -10.13 10.07
N SER A 349 -3.46 -8.83 9.86
CA SER A 349 -2.64 -7.91 10.64
C SER A 349 -3.43 -6.67 10.99
N SER A 350 -3.16 -6.09 12.16
CA SER A 350 -3.80 -4.85 12.58
C SER A 350 -2.76 -3.78 12.94
N GLU A 351 -3.04 -2.54 12.58
CA GLU A 351 -2.20 -1.40 12.90
C GLU A 351 -3.02 -0.23 13.42
N ALA A 352 -2.43 0.56 14.34
CA ALA A 352 -3.04 1.80 14.81
C ALA A 352 -2.86 2.91 13.78
N MET A 353 -3.91 3.71 13.56
CA MET A 353 -3.91 4.84 12.66
C MET A 353 -4.38 6.12 13.39
N PRO A 354 -3.86 7.27 13.02
CA PRO A 354 -2.84 7.52 11.99
C PRO A 354 -1.46 6.95 12.31
N ASP A 355 -1.09 6.79 13.56
CA ASP A 355 0.19 6.23 13.99
C ASP A 355 0.08 5.58 15.38
N MET A 356 1.22 5.20 15.96
CA MET A 356 1.27 4.54 17.27
C MET A 356 1.05 5.49 18.45
N GLN A 357 1.07 6.79 18.25
CA GLN A 357 0.78 7.81 19.27
C GLN A 357 -0.70 8.17 19.28
N GLU A 358 -1.28 8.39 18.09
CA GLU A 358 -2.70 8.71 17.93
C GLU A 358 -3.45 7.51 17.35
N ARG A 359 -4.02 6.69 18.23
CA ARG A 359 -4.63 5.39 17.88
C ARG A 359 -6.14 5.50 17.63
N ALA A 360 -6.56 6.57 16.93
CA ALA A 360 -7.97 6.87 16.72
C ALA A 360 -8.71 5.88 15.81
N ARG A 361 -7.95 5.16 14.97
CA ARG A 361 -8.47 4.18 14.00
C ARG A 361 -7.65 2.91 14.04
N MET A 362 -8.24 1.82 13.59
CA MET A 362 -7.62 0.50 13.48
C MET A 362 -7.66 0.08 12.02
N LEU A 363 -6.49 -0.09 11.41
CA LEU A 363 -6.35 -0.62 10.06
C LEU A 363 -6.15 -2.13 10.16
N PHE A 364 -7.08 -2.90 9.63
CA PHE A 364 -6.94 -4.34 9.43
C PHE A 364 -6.55 -4.61 7.98
N THR A 365 -5.62 -5.54 7.79
CA THR A 365 -5.09 -5.89 6.48
C THR A 365 -5.01 -7.40 6.34
N GLU A 366 -5.58 -7.95 5.28
CA GLU A 366 -5.38 -9.36 4.94
C GLU A 366 -3.97 -9.56 4.39
N SER A 367 -3.19 -10.36 5.12
CA SER A 367 -1.79 -10.64 4.80
C SER A 367 -1.63 -11.85 3.90
N ALA A 368 -2.61 -12.78 3.90
CA ALA A 368 -2.62 -13.95 3.05
C ALA A 368 -2.50 -13.56 1.57
N GLU A 369 -1.71 -14.32 0.84
CA GLU A 369 -1.67 -14.20 -0.62
C GLU A 369 -3.05 -14.57 -1.16
N GLY A 370 -3.75 -13.54 -1.67
CA GLY A 370 -5.08 -13.75 -2.17
C GLY A 370 -6.20 -13.15 -1.34
N GLY A 371 -5.92 -12.81 -0.10
CA GLY A 371 -6.93 -12.37 0.85
C GLY A 371 -7.85 -13.53 1.25
N ALA A 372 -8.11 -13.69 2.53
CA ALA A 372 -9.07 -14.68 3.03
C ALA A 372 -10.53 -14.28 2.74
N GLY A 373 -10.76 -13.04 2.25
CA GLY A 373 -12.09 -12.47 2.02
C GLY A 373 -12.84 -12.14 3.31
N VAL A 374 -12.16 -12.22 4.45
CA VAL A 374 -12.76 -12.05 5.78
C VAL A 374 -13.13 -10.60 6.03
N LEU A 375 -12.29 -9.65 5.65
CA LEU A 375 -12.59 -8.23 5.81
C LEU A 375 -13.82 -7.80 5.00
N ARG A 376 -14.03 -8.41 3.83
CA ARG A 376 -15.26 -8.22 3.05
C ARG A 376 -16.48 -8.77 3.80
N ARG A 377 -16.36 -9.94 4.45
CA ARG A 377 -17.44 -10.54 5.23
C ARG A 377 -17.79 -9.70 6.45
N LEU A 378 -16.81 -9.12 7.15
CA LEU A 378 -17.05 -8.20 8.28
C LEU A 378 -17.91 -7.01 7.86
N HIS A 379 -17.82 -6.60 6.61
CA HIS A 379 -18.57 -5.50 6.06
C HIS A 379 -19.94 -5.94 5.50
N SER A 380 -20.02 -7.09 4.81
CA SER A 380 -21.22 -7.51 4.08
C SER A 380 -22.19 -8.36 4.90
N GLU A 381 -21.71 -9.07 5.93
CA GLU A 381 -22.56 -9.87 6.82
C GLU A 381 -22.93 -9.06 8.07
N PRO A 382 -24.25 -8.87 8.35
CA PRO A 382 -24.68 -8.01 9.46
C PRO A 382 -24.16 -8.41 10.84
N ASP A 383 -23.88 -9.70 11.05
CA ASP A 383 -23.46 -10.26 12.34
C ASP A 383 -21.98 -10.69 12.41
N ALA A 384 -21.21 -10.54 11.34
CA ALA A 384 -19.84 -11.02 11.27
C ALA A 384 -18.92 -10.39 12.33
N LEU A 385 -18.96 -9.06 12.47
CA LEU A 385 -18.18 -8.36 13.48
C LEU A 385 -18.67 -8.68 14.89
N SER A 386 -19.97 -8.84 15.10
CA SER A 386 -20.50 -9.20 16.44
C SER A 386 -20.11 -10.61 16.84
N ARG A 387 -20.03 -11.57 15.91
CA ARG A 387 -19.47 -12.91 16.18
C ARG A 387 -17.98 -12.83 16.56
N ALA A 388 -17.20 -12.05 15.80
CA ALA A 388 -15.79 -11.82 16.11
C ALA A 388 -15.60 -11.17 17.50
N ALA A 389 -16.43 -10.20 17.88
CA ALA A 389 -16.40 -9.57 19.19
C ALA A 389 -16.74 -10.57 20.33
N ARG A 390 -17.71 -11.49 20.12
CA ARG A 390 -17.99 -12.58 21.07
C ARG A 390 -16.80 -13.51 21.23
N ARG A 391 -16.12 -13.84 20.12
CA ARG A 391 -14.88 -14.62 20.19
C ARG A 391 -13.78 -13.87 20.94
N ALA A 392 -13.63 -12.59 20.71
CA ALA A 392 -12.68 -11.74 21.42
C ALA A 392 -12.95 -11.73 22.96
N LEU A 393 -14.21 -11.67 23.37
CA LEU A 393 -14.59 -11.81 24.80
C LEU A 393 -14.14 -13.16 25.39
N GLN A 394 -14.45 -14.26 24.68
CA GLN A 394 -14.05 -15.61 25.14
C GLN A 394 -12.53 -15.74 25.24
N ILE A 395 -11.78 -15.27 24.23
CA ILE A 395 -10.32 -15.26 24.24
C ILE A 395 -9.78 -14.42 25.40
N ALA A 396 -10.42 -13.27 25.68
CA ALA A 396 -10.06 -12.41 26.81
C ALA A 396 -10.54 -12.95 28.19
N HIS A 397 -10.94 -14.22 28.26
CA HIS A 397 -11.40 -14.92 29.46
C HIS A 397 -12.66 -14.31 30.09
N PHE A 398 -13.59 -13.84 29.27
CA PHE A 398 -14.94 -13.49 29.70
C PHE A 398 -15.95 -14.47 29.11
N ASP A 399 -17.03 -14.70 29.81
CA ASP A 399 -18.17 -15.42 29.25
C ASP A 399 -19.02 -14.51 28.33
N VAL A 400 -20.12 -15.04 27.83
CA VAL A 400 -21.01 -14.32 26.90
C VAL A 400 -21.69 -13.09 27.54
N ASP A 401 -21.83 -13.06 28.87
CA ASP A 401 -22.39 -11.96 29.64
C ASP A 401 -21.29 -11.00 30.17
N GLY A 402 -20.03 -11.27 29.84
CA GLY A 402 -18.88 -10.50 30.26
C GLY A 402 -18.43 -10.79 31.71
N ILE A 403 -18.83 -11.92 32.29
CA ILE A 403 -18.33 -12.33 33.60
C ILE A 403 -16.89 -12.78 33.44
N ASP A 404 -16.02 -12.28 34.32
CA ASP A 404 -14.59 -12.63 34.30
C ASP A 404 -14.35 -14.07 34.81
N LEU A 405 -13.91 -14.93 33.91
CA LEU A 405 -13.52 -16.32 34.22
C LEU A 405 -12.13 -16.41 34.85
N GLY A 406 -11.31 -15.36 34.68
CA GLY A 406 -10.02 -15.20 35.32
C GLY A 406 -8.86 -15.99 34.72
N HIS A 407 -9.08 -16.96 33.85
CA HIS A 407 -8.05 -17.78 33.19
C HIS A 407 -8.60 -18.49 31.97
N ALA A 408 -7.70 -19.00 31.11
CA ALA A 408 -8.06 -19.87 30.00
C ALA A 408 -8.57 -21.23 30.51
N ASP A 409 -9.33 -21.93 29.66
CA ASP A 409 -9.80 -23.28 29.98
C ASP A 409 -8.61 -24.21 30.21
N GLY A 410 -8.59 -24.85 31.39
CA GLY A 410 -7.53 -25.76 31.82
C GLY A 410 -6.26 -25.09 32.37
N ALA A 411 -6.16 -23.76 32.36
CA ALA A 411 -5.06 -23.05 33.00
C ALA A 411 -5.26 -22.88 34.49
N SER A 412 -4.16 -22.95 35.25
CA SER A 412 -4.17 -22.74 36.71
C SER A 412 -3.79 -21.32 37.14
N GLU A 413 -3.17 -20.57 36.24
CA GLU A 413 -2.70 -19.22 36.53
C GLU A 413 -3.77 -18.19 36.16
N ARG A 414 -3.96 -17.25 37.10
CA ARG A 414 -4.92 -16.16 36.90
C ARG A 414 -4.36 -15.10 35.97
N CYS A 415 -5.14 -14.75 34.95
CA CYS A 415 -4.84 -13.64 34.06
C CYS A 415 -5.31 -12.32 34.68
N GLU A 416 -4.38 -11.48 35.14
CA GLU A 416 -4.74 -10.18 35.74
C GLU A 416 -5.13 -9.16 34.67
N LYS A 417 -4.21 -8.75 33.80
CA LYS A 417 -4.45 -7.77 32.70
C LYS A 417 -4.52 -8.42 31.34
N ALA A 418 -3.56 -9.26 31.04
CA ALA A 418 -3.48 -10.05 29.83
C ALA A 418 -2.45 -11.17 30.00
N CYS A 419 -2.57 -12.25 29.22
CA CYS A 419 -1.62 -13.36 29.18
C CYS A 419 -1.38 -13.81 27.75
N TYR A 420 -0.45 -14.74 27.55
CA TYR A 420 -0.15 -15.29 26.22
C TYR A 420 -1.25 -16.22 25.67
N ASP A 421 -2.13 -16.70 26.54
CA ASP A 421 -3.31 -17.47 26.11
C ASP A 421 -4.44 -16.54 25.59
N CYS A 422 -4.36 -15.23 25.88
CA CYS A 422 -5.36 -14.26 25.41
C CYS A 422 -4.79 -13.24 24.42
N LEU A 423 -4.33 -12.09 24.90
CA LEU A 423 -4.03 -10.92 24.05
C LEU A 423 -2.54 -10.63 23.89
N LEU A 424 -1.66 -11.27 24.69
CA LEU A 424 -0.23 -11.08 24.53
C LEU A 424 0.31 -12.01 23.44
N SER A 425 1.24 -11.51 22.65
CA SER A 425 1.98 -12.28 21.67
C SER A 425 3.42 -11.79 21.56
N TYR A 426 4.26 -12.56 20.90
CA TYR A 426 5.63 -12.13 20.63
C TYR A 426 5.66 -10.87 19.74
N GLY A 427 4.72 -10.76 18.80
CA GLY A 427 4.63 -9.65 17.86
C GLY A 427 4.21 -8.32 18.49
N ASN A 428 3.51 -8.34 19.64
CA ASN A 428 2.99 -7.11 20.28
C ASN A 428 3.72 -6.71 21.57
N GLN A 429 4.95 -7.20 21.80
CA GLN A 429 5.72 -6.94 23.02
C GLN A 429 5.88 -5.46 23.36
N SER A 430 5.96 -4.59 22.36
CA SER A 430 6.07 -3.13 22.57
C SER A 430 4.84 -2.52 23.25
N ASP A 431 3.70 -3.19 23.14
CA ASP A 431 2.41 -2.73 23.65
C ASP A 431 1.94 -3.48 24.90
N HIS A 432 2.67 -4.48 25.41
CA HIS A 432 2.25 -5.30 26.55
C HIS A 432 1.80 -4.49 27.75
N GLN A 433 2.43 -3.33 28.03
CA GLN A 433 2.05 -2.46 29.15
C GLN A 433 0.72 -1.72 28.93
N ARG A 434 0.25 -1.66 27.67
CA ARG A 434 -0.98 -0.99 27.25
C ARG A 434 -2.13 -1.94 26.98
N ILE A 435 -1.93 -3.23 27.21
CA ILE A 435 -2.96 -4.26 26.99
C ILE A 435 -3.59 -4.61 28.33
N ASP A 436 -4.89 -4.34 28.45
CA ASP A 436 -5.70 -4.67 29.62
C ASP A 436 -7.08 -5.15 29.18
N ARG A 437 -7.34 -6.45 29.26
CA ARG A 437 -8.59 -7.09 28.86
C ARG A 437 -9.84 -6.50 29.54
N HIS A 438 -9.70 -6.01 30.77
CA HIS A 438 -10.81 -5.41 31.51
C HIS A 438 -11.25 -4.07 30.93
N ALA A 439 -10.31 -3.30 30.36
CA ALA A 439 -10.58 -1.99 29.79
C ALA A 439 -11.50 -2.05 28.56
N VAL A 440 -11.53 -3.17 27.83
CA VAL A 440 -12.32 -3.33 26.58
C VAL A 440 -13.58 -4.16 26.77
N ARG A 441 -13.81 -4.74 27.97
CA ARG A 441 -14.95 -5.62 28.23
C ARG A 441 -16.30 -4.99 27.81
N GLY A 442 -16.56 -3.77 28.26
CA GLY A 442 -17.81 -3.07 27.97
C GLY A 442 -18.00 -2.85 26.45
N LEU A 443 -16.98 -2.37 25.80
CA LEU A 443 -17.02 -2.11 24.34
C LEU A 443 -17.14 -3.40 23.52
N LEU A 444 -16.50 -4.48 23.93
CA LEU A 444 -16.66 -5.79 23.29
C LEU A 444 -18.08 -6.34 23.47
N LEU A 445 -18.73 -6.11 24.60
CA LEU A 445 -20.14 -6.49 24.82
C LEU A 445 -21.07 -5.68 23.91
N GLU A 446 -20.85 -4.38 23.79
CA GLU A 446 -21.61 -3.52 22.87
C GLU A 446 -21.44 -3.98 21.41
N LEU A 447 -20.23 -4.27 20.98
CA LEU A 447 -19.94 -4.80 19.64
C LEU A 447 -20.55 -6.19 19.43
N ALA A 448 -20.55 -7.04 20.47
CA ALA A 448 -21.11 -8.40 20.41
C ALA A 448 -22.65 -8.40 20.32
N ALA A 449 -23.31 -7.39 20.88
CA ALA A 449 -24.76 -7.17 20.77
C ALA A 449 -25.14 -6.40 19.50
N GLY A 450 -24.23 -5.66 18.91
CA GLY A 450 -24.46 -4.82 17.75
C GLY A 450 -24.52 -5.56 16.42
N GLY A 451 -24.75 -4.81 15.37
CA GLY A 451 -24.79 -5.30 13.99
C GLY A 451 -24.14 -4.33 13.01
N THR A 452 -23.66 -4.87 11.90
CA THR A 452 -23.13 -4.09 10.78
C THR A 452 -24.27 -3.67 9.87
N ARG A 453 -24.42 -2.38 9.62
CA ARG A 453 -25.35 -1.79 8.68
C ARG A 453 -24.58 -1.08 7.58
N LEU A 454 -24.80 -1.47 6.34
CA LEU A 454 -24.26 -0.73 5.20
C LEU A 454 -24.80 0.70 5.26
N VAL A 455 -23.91 1.66 5.31
CA VAL A 455 -24.25 3.04 5.00
C VAL A 455 -24.27 3.06 3.49
N ALA A 456 -25.45 3.25 2.90
CA ALA A 456 -25.49 3.76 1.54
C ALA A 456 -24.59 5.00 1.59
N THR A 457 -23.42 4.91 1.01
CA THR A 457 -22.56 6.08 0.90
C THR A 457 -23.44 7.15 0.27
N ASP A 458 -23.62 8.27 0.95
CA ASP A 458 -24.29 9.46 0.37
C ASP A 458 -23.65 9.90 -0.96
N GLY A 459 -22.57 9.26 -1.38
CA GLY A 459 -22.11 9.16 -2.75
C GLY A 459 -23.06 8.50 -3.73
N ASP A 460 -24.09 7.79 -3.30
CA ASP A 460 -25.02 7.19 -4.25
C ASP A 460 -26.28 8.02 -4.54
N LEU A 461 -26.72 8.93 -3.70
CA LEU A 461 -27.97 9.65 -4.01
C LEU A 461 -28.06 11.14 -3.61
N GLY A 462 -27.33 11.66 -2.66
CA GLY A 462 -27.58 13.01 -2.13
C GLY A 462 -26.47 14.04 -2.44
N ASP A 463 -25.23 13.76 -2.10
CA ASP A 463 -24.08 14.61 -2.44
C ASP A 463 -23.81 14.61 -3.95
N SER A 464 -24.22 13.54 -4.60
CA SER A 464 -24.14 13.39 -6.04
C SER A 464 -24.99 14.44 -6.76
N ALA A 465 -26.24 14.63 -6.40
CA ALA A 465 -27.13 15.50 -7.19
C ALA A 465 -26.84 16.98 -7.02
N ASP A 466 -26.58 17.46 -5.82
CA ASP A 466 -26.27 18.88 -5.59
C ASP A 466 -24.84 19.21 -5.98
N ALA A 467 -23.89 18.30 -5.77
CA ALA A 467 -22.53 18.44 -6.27
C ALA A 467 -22.48 18.33 -7.80
N LEU A 468 -23.24 17.41 -8.41
CA LEU A 468 -23.37 17.30 -9.86
C LEU A 468 -24.03 18.55 -10.45
N ARG A 469 -25.12 19.04 -9.84
CA ARG A 469 -25.76 20.31 -10.23
C ARG A 469 -24.83 21.51 -10.12
N GLY A 470 -23.99 21.55 -9.12
CA GLY A 470 -22.98 22.59 -8.94
C GLY A 470 -21.89 22.58 -10.03
N ARG A 471 -21.66 21.44 -10.67
CA ARG A 471 -20.71 21.26 -11.78
C ARG A 471 -21.32 21.50 -13.16
N CYS A 472 -22.66 21.51 -13.28
CA CYS A 472 -23.37 21.75 -14.52
C CYS A 472 -23.09 23.16 -15.05
N ARG A 473 -22.74 23.24 -16.33
CA ARG A 473 -22.41 24.50 -17.02
C ARG A 473 -23.59 25.10 -17.73
N SER A 474 -24.55 24.25 -18.16
CA SER A 474 -25.74 24.67 -18.90
C SER A 474 -27.03 24.45 -18.12
N GLU A 475 -28.14 25.01 -18.60
CA GLU A 475 -29.48 24.74 -18.03
C GLU A 475 -29.95 23.35 -18.45
N ALA A 476 -29.58 22.86 -19.64
CA ALA A 476 -29.85 21.54 -20.12
C ALA A 476 -29.18 20.46 -19.26
N ASP A 477 -27.93 20.67 -18.83
CA ASP A 477 -27.27 19.78 -17.87
C ASP A 477 -28.07 19.64 -16.58
N ARG A 478 -28.54 20.77 -16.02
CA ARG A 478 -29.32 20.76 -14.77
C ARG A 478 -30.66 20.07 -14.95
N MET A 479 -31.31 20.28 -16.11
CA MET A 479 -32.54 19.57 -16.46
C MET A 479 -32.33 18.07 -16.59
N PHE A 480 -31.21 17.65 -17.17
CA PHE A 480 -30.86 16.23 -17.29
C PHE A 480 -30.69 15.57 -15.92
N ILE A 481 -29.91 16.17 -15.02
CA ILE A 481 -29.77 15.68 -13.65
C ILE A 481 -31.13 15.65 -12.91
N ALA A 482 -31.94 16.68 -13.08
CA ALA A 482 -33.27 16.73 -12.47
C ALA A 482 -34.18 15.59 -12.98
N LEU A 483 -34.14 15.32 -14.28
CA LEU A 483 -34.91 14.24 -14.92
C LEU A 483 -34.48 12.85 -14.41
N LEU A 484 -33.16 12.62 -14.29
CA LEU A 484 -32.64 11.36 -13.74
C LEU A 484 -33.14 11.13 -12.30
N MET A 485 -33.11 12.16 -11.48
CA MET A 485 -33.58 12.10 -10.09
C MET A 485 -35.08 11.87 -9.99
N GLU A 486 -35.87 12.62 -10.74
CA GLU A 486 -37.36 12.55 -10.71
C GLU A 486 -37.86 11.15 -11.07
N HIS A 487 -37.20 10.52 -12.04
CA HIS A 487 -37.59 9.19 -12.51
C HIS A 487 -36.76 8.03 -11.91
N GLY A 488 -35.81 8.32 -10.99
CA GLY A 488 -35.04 7.32 -10.28
C GLY A 488 -34.08 6.53 -11.18
N PHE A 489 -33.54 7.16 -12.20
CA PHE A 489 -32.46 6.64 -13.02
C PHE A 489 -31.11 6.76 -12.29
N VAL A 490 -30.12 6.02 -12.77
CA VAL A 490 -28.73 6.10 -12.27
C VAL A 490 -28.17 7.48 -12.57
N LEU A 491 -27.49 8.08 -11.59
CA LEU A 491 -26.82 9.37 -11.77
C LEU A 491 -25.44 9.18 -12.43
N PRO A 492 -24.94 10.17 -13.19
CA PRO A 492 -23.63 10.08 -13.83
C PRO A 492 -22.50 10.03 -12.81
N ASP A 493 -21.45 9.29 -13.12
CA ASP A 493 -20.21 9.21 -12.33
C ASP A 493 -19.36 10.48 -12.46
N GLY A 494 -19.47 11.19 -13.59
CA GLY A 494 -18.74 12.42 -13.89
C GLY A 494 -19.52 13.44 -14.67
N VAL A 495 -19.17 14.73 -14.53
CA VAL A 495 -19.73 15.87 -15.25
C VAL A 495 -18.60 16.70 -15.83
N HIS A 496 -18.67 17.01 -17.12
CA HIS A 496 -17.67 17.76 -17.90
C HIS A 496 -16.26 17.19 -17.78
N GLU A 497 -16.14 15.88 -17.97
CA GLU A 497 -14.86 15.19 -17.96
C GLU A 497 -14.19 15.20 -19.34
N THR A 498 -12.85 15.27 -19.34
CA THR A 498 -12.07 15.23 -20.55
C THR A 498 -11.55 13.81 -20.80
N ILE A 499 -11.96 13.19 -21.90
CA ILE A 499 -11.57 11.84 -22.32
C ILE A 499 -10.76 11.97 -23.62
N GLY A 500 -9.44 11.84 -23.54
CA GLY A 500 -8.56 12.13 -24.66
C GLY A 500 -8.70 13.59 -25.09
N PRO A 501 -9.01 13.89 -26.37
CA PRO A 501 -9.23 15.25 -26.86
C PRO A 501 -10.66 15.76 -26.64
N VAL A 502 -11.58 14.91 -26.18
CA VAL A 502 -13.02 15.21 -26.11
C VAL A 502 -13.47 15.59 -24.69
N SER A 503 -14.27 16.65 -24.57
CA SER A 503 -14.95 17.02 -23.32
C SER A 503 -16.37 16.46 -23.33
N ALA A 504 -16.64 15.49 -22.46
CA ALA A 504 -17.95 14.87 -22.30
C ALA A 504 -18.80 15.64 -21.29
N ASP A 505 -20.10 15.80 -21.55
CA ASP A 505 -20.97 16.48 -20.58
C ASP A 505 -21.23 15.59 -19.37
N PHE A 506 -21.53 14.29 -19.59
CA PHE A 506 -21.70 13.32 -18.52
C PHE A 506 -21.04 11.99 -18.87
N VAL A 507 -20.55 11.32 -17.82
CA VAL A 507 -19.88 10.02 -17.91
C VAL A 507 -20.58 9.02 -17.02
N PHE A 508 -20.84 7.83 -17.56
CA PHE A 508 -21.42 6.68 -16.84
C PHE A 508 -20.51 5.45 -16.99
N HIS A 509 -20.29 4.73 -15.93
CA HIS A 509 -19.61 3.44 -15.93
C HIS A 509 -20.62 2.34 -15.59
N SER A 510 -20.98 1.53 -16.55
CA SER A 510 -21.88 0.40 -16.39
C SER A 510 -21.15 -0.93 -16.55
N GLU A 511 -21.78 -2.03 -16.14
CA GLU A 511 -21.25 -3.39 -16.37
C GLU A 511 -21.01 -3.70 -17.86
N ASN A 512 -21.72 -3.00 -18.75
CA ASN A 512 -21.62 -3.16 -20.21
C ASN A 512 -20.56 -2.25 -20.85
N GLY A 513 -19.81 -1.49 -20.05
CA GLY A 513 -18.76 -0.59 -20.51
C GLY A 513 -19.03 0.89 -20.20
N PRO A 514 -18.02 1.75 -20.42
CA PRO A 514 -18.15 3.17 -20.15
C PRO A 514 -18.99 3.85 -21.25
N THR A 515 -19.81 4.81 -20.85
CA THR A 515 -20.72 5.56 -21.75
C THR A 515 -20.59 7.05 -21.51
N VAL A 516 -20.47 7.81 -22.59
CA VAL A 516 -20.51 9.28 -22.60
C VAL A 516 -21.89 9.75 -23.02
N VAL A 517 -22.42 10.76 -22.32
CA VAL A 517 -23.67 11.42 -22.70
C VAL A 517 -23.36 12.87 -23.04
N PHE A 518 -23.82 13.32 -24.22
CA PHE A 518 -23.84 14.71 -24.63
C PHE A 518 -25.25 15.27 -24.56
N VAL A 519 -25.39 16.47 -24.01
CA VAL A 519 -26.66 17.17 -23.90
C VAL A 519 -26.57 18.46 -24.69
N ASP A 520 -27.16 18.46 -25.87
CA ASP A 520 -27.08 19.60 -26.80
C ASP A 520 -28.05 20.72 -26.41
N ASP A 521 -27.56 21.93 -26.26
CA ASP A 521 -28.35 23.17 -26.02
C ASP A 521 -28.88 23.80 -27.28
N GLU A 522 -28.37 23.37 -28.46
CA GLU A 522 -28.71 23.94 -29.77
C GLU A 522 -29.42 22.94 -30.70
N PRO A 523 -30.20 23.43 -31.70
CA PRO A 523 -30.86 22.55 -32.66
C PRO A 523 -29.86 21.73 -33.49
N PRO A 524 -30.23 20.51 -33.92
CA PRO A 524 -29.35 19.63 -34.67
C PRO A 524 -28.82 20.28 -35.94
N GLY A 525 -27.48 20.34 -36.08
CA GLY A 525 -26.79 20.85 -37.28
C GLY A 525 -25.82 22.00 -37.03
N THR A 526 -25.78 22.62 -35.86
CA THR A 526 -24.83 23.66 -35.50
C THR A 526 -23.87 23.14 -34.43
N GLY A 527 -22.63 22.81 -34.78
CA GLY A 527 -21.57 22.50 -33.82
C GLY A 527 -21.32 21.02 -33.55
N ARG A 528 -21.84 20.11 -34.35
CA ARG A 528 -21.60 18.67 -34.20
C ARG A 528 -20.16 18.32 -34.57
N ASP A 529 -19.44 17.74 -33.65
CA ASP A 529 -18.11 17.19 -33.91
C ASP A 529 -18.22 15.65 -34.00
N ASP A 530 -18.60 15.17 -35.21
CA ASP A 530 -18.75 13.74 -35.47
C ASP A 530 -17.39 13.02 -35.36
N ALA A 531 -16.27 13.72 -35.56
CA ALA A 531 -14.93 13.17 -35.36
C ALA A 531 -14.62 12.87 -33.89
N ALA A 532 -15.17 13.65 -32.95
CA ALA A 532 -15.02 13.42 -31.54
C ALA A 532 -15.79 12.17 -31.04
N GLU A 533 -16.92 11.85 -31.70
CA GLU A 533 -17.65 10.61 -31.40
C GLU A 533 -16.89 9.38 -31.88
N ASP A 534 -16.33 9.45 -33.08
CA ASP A 534 -15.51 8.38 -33.67
C ASP A 534 -14.28 8.09 -32.79
N ASP A 535 -13.60 9.15 -32.32
CA ASP A 535 -12.47 9.02 -31.39
C ASP A 535 -12.85 8.33 -30.07
N LEU A 536 -14.03 8.64 -29.53
CA LEU A 536 -14.52 7.98 -28.30
C LEU A 536 -14.87 6.52 -28.54
N MET A 537 -15.52 6.20 -29.67
CA MET A 537 -15.87 4.82 -30.04
C MET A 537 -14.61 3.98 -30.28
N ASP A 538 -13.57 4.54 -30.89
CA ASP A 538 -12.28 3.89 -31.08
C ASP A 538 -11.56 3.60 -29.74
N LEU A 539 -11.83 4.41 -28.71
CA LEU A 539 -11.37 4.20 -27.35
C LEU A 539 -12.24 3.21 -26.55
N GLY A 540 -13.29 2.66 -27.17
CA GLY A 540 -14.19 1.67 -26.55
C GLY A 540 -15.31 2.27 -25.69
N TRP A 541 -15.62 3.57 -25.89
CA TRP A 541 -16.72 4.25 -25.23
C TRP A 541 -18.01 4.17 -26.03
N SER A 542 -19.14 3.97 -25.36
CA SER A 542 -20.45 4.18 -25.97
C SER A 542 -20.85 5.65 -25.90
N VAL A 543 -21.53 6.15 -26.90
CA VAL A 543 -21.96 7.55 -26.96
C VAL A 543 -23.48 7.62 -27.02
N VAL A 544 -24.08 8.45 -26.15
CA VAL A 544 -25.53 8.76 -26.14
C VAL A 544 -25.68 10.27 -26.28
N ARG A 545 -26.53 10.73 -27.19
CA ARG A 545 -26.88 12.15 -27.35
C ARG A 545 -28.33 12.42 -27.00
N LEU A 546 -28.52 13.57 -26.37
CA LEU A 546 -29.82 14.12 -26.01
C LEU A 546 -29.94 15.51 -26.63
N GLY A 547 -30.66 15.60 -27.74
CA GLY A 547 -30.86 16.86 -28.44
C GLY A 547 -32.03 17.67 -27.90
N VAL A 548 -32.07 18.97 -28.28
CA VAL A 548 -33.21 19.85 -28.04
C VAL A 548 -34.42 19.35 -28.83
N GLY A 549 -35.49 18.98 -28.15
CA GLY A 549 -36.72 18.46 -28.75
C GLY A 549 -36.82 16.93 -28.75
N ASP A 550 -35.81 16.22 -28.30
CA ASP A 550 -35.87 14.78 -28.09
C ASP A 550 -36.74 14.45 -26.87
N ASP A 551 -37.43 13.30 -26.93
CA ASP A 551 -38.06 12.70 -25.74
C ASP A 551 -36.96 12.00 -24.91
N TRP A 552 -36.30 12.75 -24.02
CA TRP A 552 -35.19 12.26 -23.19
C TRP A 552 -35.61 11.03 -22.37
N LEU A 553 -36.83 10.98 -21.85
CA LEU A 553 -37.33 9.82 -21.10
C LEU A 553 -37.36 8.55 -21.97
N ARG A 554 -37.73 8.70 -23.23
CA ARG A 554 -37.73 7.58 -24.17
C ARG A 554 -36.31 7.12 -24.47
N VAL A 555 -35.38 8.06 -24.65
CA VAL A 555 -33.95 7.74 -24.87
C VAL A 555 -33.36 7.04 -23.65
N LEU A 556 -33.58 7.55 -22.45
CA LEU A 556 -33.11 6.94 -21.20
C LEU A 556 -33.62 5.51 -21.03
N ARG A 557 -34.89 5.27 -21.26
CA ARG A 557 -35.50 3.93 -21.19
C ARG A 557 -34.98 2.97 -22.25
N SER A 558 -34.62 3.47 -23.45
CA SER A 558 -34.03 2.63 -24.50
C SER A 558 -32.59 2.21 -24.20
N HIS A 559 -31.90 2.94 -23.30
CA HIS A 559 -30.56 2.65 -22.84
C HIS A 559 -30.54 2.24 -21.35
N SER A 560 -31.52 1.39 -20.95
CA SER A 560 -31.65 0.93 -19.56
C SER A 560 -30.41 0.23 -19.01
N TYR A 561 -29.56 -0.30 -19.88
CA TYR A 561 -28.26 -0.88 -19.52
C TYR A 561 -27.24 0.16 -19.00
N VAL A 562 -27.44 1.47 -19.28
CA VAL A 562 -26.64 2.58 -18.76
C VAL A 562 -27.35 3.26 -17.59
N PHE A 563 -28.64 3.58 -17.76
CA PHE A 563 -29.39 4.45 -16.85
C PHE A 563 -30.23 3.69 -15.82
N GLY A 564 -30.29 2.35 -15.90
CA GLY A 564 -31.21 1.56 -15.09
C GLY A 564 -32.67 1.60 -15.60
N GLU A 565 -33.57 0.84 -14.94
CA GLU A 565 -34.98 0.76 -15.38
C GLU A 565 -35.82 1.99 -15.04
N GLY A 566 -35.34 2.87 -14.15
CA GLY A 566 -36.12 4.01 -13.65
C GLY A 566 -37.38 3.61 -12.84
N ARG A 567 -37.93 4.54 -12.07
CA ARG A 567 -39.20 4.33 -11.42
C ARG A 567 -40.34 4.55 -12.42
N LYS A 568 -41.35 3.65 -12.40
CA LYS A 568 -42.56 3.78 -13.24
C LYS A 568 -43.43 4.93 -12.80
#